data_4a67765b371e96a1d5c19cc18625f367
#
_entry.id   4a67765b371e96a1d5c19cc18625f367
#
_cell.length_a   1.000
_cell.length_b   1.000
_cell.length_c   1.000
_cell.angle_alpha   90.00
_cell.angle_beta   90.00
_cell.angle_gamma   90.00
#
_symmetry.space_group_name_H-M   'P 1'
#
loop_
_entity.id
_entity.type
_entity.pdbx_description
1 polymer ?
#
loop_
_entity_poly.entity_id
_entity_poly.type
_entity_poly.pdbx_seq_one_letter_code
_entity_poly.pdbx_strand_id
1 'polypeptide(L)'
;MADHMDIVRPDRRTFLQSAAALTAGIGLGAPGASQAAAKPLRGLYPIGQTPFTPDNKLDLDCLAAEVKFCNRGRVPGLIWPQIASGWSNLSEAERLSGAETLIATGKGGKTSIVIGVQTVGNDLAASVRYAKHAAKTGADAIVSLPPDKADDQAMLDYYKAIGAATDLPLIVQSQGNMSVDLIVRLADQIPTMKCVKDEAGDPLARISEIRARTKDRIAVFAGKGVRTMLDELNLGFAGFCPTPGLADLFQATADLWDAGHKREAFDMFGRIQGFSTIPGSGAYIMVARGVFKESTISRPTPGMGGHEPPPSPAQKAFIRQTMDQFLKPYMRA
;
A
#
# COMPACT_ATOMS: atom_id res chain seq x y z
N MET A 1 12.19 -43.30 -31.68
CA MET A 1 12.76 -43.47 -30.35
C MET A 1 12.45 -42.22 -29.58
N ALA A 2 11.41 -42.24 -28.74
CA ALA A 2 10.96 -41.13 -27.92
C ALA A 2 11.27 -41.52 -26.47
N ASP A 3 12.19 -40.77 -25.87
CA ASP A 3 12.54 -40.93 -24.45
C ASP A 3 11.46 -40.28 -23.57
N HIS A 4 10.80 -41.09 -22.79
CA HIS A 4 9.90 -40.63 -21.73
C HIS A 4 10.75 -40.28 -20.52
N MET A 5 10.80 -38.99 -20.18
CA MET A 5 11.31 -38.55 -18.87
C MET A 5 10.17 -38.66 -17.83
N ASP A 6 10.31 -39.62 -16.94
CA ASP A 6 9.45 -39.79 -15.77
C ASP A 6 9.68 -38.63 -14.77
N ILE A 7 8.63 -37.84 -14.52
CA ILE A 7 8.60 -36.80 -13.49
C ILE A 7 8.27 -37.45 -12.15
N VAL A 8 9.31 -37.66 -11.33
CA VAL A 8 9.17 -38.08 -9.93
C VAL A 8 8.53 -36.96 -9.11
N ARG A 9 7.32 -37.19 -8.58
CA ARG A 9 6.64 -36.29 -7.64
C ARG A 9 7.17 -36.52 -6.22
N PRO A 10 7.67 -35.51 -5.51
CA PRO A 10 8.05 -35.68 -4.10
C PRO A 10 6.83 -35.83 -3.20
N ASP A 11 6.88 -36.83 -2.32
CA ASP A 11 5.86 -37.18 -1.35
C ASP A 11 5.76 -36.13 -0.21
N ARG A 12 4.51 -35.85 0.21
CA ARG A 12 4.13 -34.81 1.19
C ARG A 12 4.52 -35.12 2.65
N ARG A 13 5.23 -36.19 2.94
CA ARG A 13 5.48 -36.64 4.32
C ARG A 13 6.84 -36.30 4.92
N THR A 14 7.78 -35.72 4.19
CA THR A 14 9.15 -35.51 4.67
C THR A 14 9.45 -34.09 5.20
N PHE A 15 8.45 -33.21 5.35
CA PHE A 15 8.66 -31.81 5.79
C PHE A 15 8.28 -31.48 7.23
N LEU A 16 7.99 -32.48 8.09
CA LEU A 16 7.52 -32.27 9.46
C LEU A 16 8.39 -32.90 10.55
N GLN A 17 9.69 -32.98 10.40
CA GLN A 17 10.57 -33.42 11.51
C GLN A 17 11.87 -32.61 11.54
N SER A 18 11.84 -31.42 12.10
CA SER A 18 13.01 -30.75 12.70
C SER A 18 12.57 -29.48 13.44
N ALA A 19 11.93 -29.62 14.59
CA ALA A 19 11.81 -28.54 15.57
C ALA A 19 11.51 -29.16 16.95
N ALA A 20 12.54 -29.55 17.67
CA ALA A 20 12.43 -29.73 19.14
C ALA A 20 13.81 -29.55 19.79
N ALA A 21 13.78 -28.76 20.85
CA ALA A 21 14.71 -28.67 21.96
C ALA A 21 15.79 -27.57 21.90
N LEU A 22 15.50 -26.51 22.65
CA LEU A 22 16.44 -25.98 23.66
C LEU A 22 15.63 -25.18 24.71
N THR A 23 15.49 -25.76 25.89
CA THR A 23 14.91 -25.16 27.09
C THR A 23 15.97 -24.61 28.02
N ALA A 24 15.57 -23.54 28.74
CA ALA A 24 15.98 -23.11 30.05
C ALA A 24 17.05 -22.01 30.16
N GLY A 25 16.55 -20.83 30.54
CA GLY A 25 17.27 -19.74 31.19
C GLY A 25 16.25 -18.79 31.83
N ILE A 26 15.90 -19.06 33.11
CA ILE A 26 14.96 -18.22 33.89
C ILE A 26 15.69 -16.95 34.31
N GLY A 27 15.32 -15.82 33.70
CA GLY A 27 15.64 -14.48 34.14
C GLY A 27 14.35 -13.72 34.44
N LEU A 28 14.05 -13.53 35.74
CA LEU A 28 12.98 -12.66 36.21
C LEU A 28 13.36 -11.20 35.95
N GLY A 29 13.01 -10.70 34.74
CA GLY A 29 13.03 -9.27 34.40
C GLY A 29 11.57 -8.77 34.35
N ALA A 30 11.32 -7.61 34.94
CA ALA A 30 10.03 -6.93 34.95
C ALA A 30 9.41 -6.87 33.55
N PRO A 31 8.05 -6.89 33.41
CA PRO A 31 7.42 -6.81 32.11
C PRO A 31 7.58 -5.42 31.53
N GLY A 32 8.68 -5.18 30.81
CA GLY A 32 8.77 -4.11 29.85
C GLY A 32 7.71 -4.37 28.80
N ALA A 33 6.85 -3.38 28.50
CA ALA A 33 5.89 -3.46 27.43
C ALA A 33 6.60 -3.97 26.17
N SER A 34 6.28 -5.17 25.73
CA SER A 34 6.80 -5.75 24.51
C SER A 34 6.35 -4.82 23.37
N GLN A 35 7.26 -3.99 22.90
CA GLN A 35 7.06 -3.24 21.68
C GLN A 35 6.90 -4.28 20.57
N ALA A 36 5.67 -4.44 20.08
CA ALA A 36 5.40 -5.35 18.97
C ALA A 36 6.40 -5.04 17.85
N ALA A 37 7.11 -6.06 17.38
CA ALA A 37 8.11 -5.88 16.33
C ALA A 37 7.44 -5.17 15.14
N ALA A 38 8.07 -4.07 14.67
CA ALA A 38 7.54 -3.28 13.58
C ALA A 38 7.32 -4.17 12.35
N LYS A 39 6.12 -4.12 11.77
CA LYS A 39 5.78 -4.90 10.58
C LYS A 39 6.69 -4.46 9.41
N PRO A 40 7.26 -5.37 8.63
CA PRO A 40 8.20 -5.00 7.56
C PRO A 40 7.48 -4.23 6.46
N LEU A 41 8.07 -3.14 5.98
CA LEU A 41 7.60 -2.40 4.81
C LEU A 41 8.00 -3.18 3.54
N ARG A 42 7.20 -4.19 3.18
CA ARG A 42 7.39 -5.05 2.00
C ARG A 42 6.04 -5.57 1.48
N GLY A 43 5.92 -5.72 0.15
CA GLY A 43 4.73 -6.23 -0.52
C GLY A 43 3.71 -5.14 -0.86
N LEU A 44 2.44 -5.49 -0.93
CA LEU A 44 1.40 -4.58 -1.39
C LEU A 44 0.92 -3.64 -0.28
N TYR A 45 0.95 -2.36 -0.59
CA TYR A 45 0.45 -1.26 0.23
C TYR A 45 -0.52 -0.42 -0.61
N PRO A 46 -1.72 -0.94 -0.94
CA PRO A 46 -2.67 -0.21 -1.78
C PRO A 46 -3.04 1.12 -1.15
N ILE A 47 -3.36 2.08 -2.05
CA ILE A 47 -3.89 3.37 -1.64
C ILE A 47 -5.39 3.25 -1.45
N GLY A 48 -5.84 3.21 -0.20
CA GLY A 48 -7.25 3.10 0.17
C GLY A 48 -8.11 4.15 -0.50
N GLN A 49 -9.30 3.77 -0.91
CA GLN A 49 -10.29 4.69 -1.48
C GLN A 49 -11.04 5.40 -0.35
N THR A 50 -11.70 6.50 -0.68
CA THR A 50 -12.51 7.23 0.28
C THR A 50 -13.99 7.13 -0.09
N PRO A 51 -14.73 6.21 0.55
CA PRO A 51 -16.16 6.04 0.31
C PRO A 51 -16.97 7.13 1.03
N PHE A 52 -17.97 7.65 0.34
CA PHE A 52 -18.96 8.56 0.94
C PHE A 52 -20.37 7.98 0.83
N THR A 53 -21.21 8.30 1.79
CA THR A 53 -22.63 7.99 1.76
C THR A 53 -23.37 8.89 0.75
N PRO A 54 -24.61 8.55 0.32
CA PRO A 54 -25.38 9.40 -0.59
C PRO A 54 -25.62 10.84 -0.08
N ASP A 55 -25.63 11.05 1.24
CA ASP A 55 -25.70 12.37 1.88
C ASP A 55 -24.31 13.03 2.07
N ASN A 56 -23.33 12.55 1.33
CA ASN A 56 -21.98 13.12 1.24
C ASN A 56 -21.19 13.13 2.57
N LYS A 57 -21.42 12.16 3.44
CA LYS A 57 -20.62 11.93 4.66
C LYS A 57 -19.61 10.82 4.43
N LEU A 58 -18.45 10.88 5.09
CA LEU A 58 -17.47 9.81 5.08
C LEU A 58 -18.11 8.49 5.60
N ASP A 59 -18.10 7.43 4.79
CA ASP A 59 -18.62 6.12 5.17
C ASP A 59 -17.56 5.31 5.93
N LEU A 60 -17.57 5.44 7.24
CA LEU A 60 -16.61 4.76 8.12
C LEU A 60 -16.76 3.23 8.08
N ASP A 61 -17.96 2.71 7.83
CA ASP A 61 -18.18 1.26 7.70
C ASP A 61 -17.48 0.70 6.45
N CYS A 62 -17.56 1.42 5.32
CA CYS A 62 -16.86 1.05 4.10
C CYS A 62 -15.34 1.19 4.25
N LEU A 63 -14.83 2.20 4.97
CA LEU A 63 -13.41 2.28 5.31
C LEU A 63 -12.95 1.09 6.15
N ALA A 64 -13.71 0.71 7.18
CA ALA A 64 -13.44 -0.48 7.98
C ALA A 64 -13.48 -1.77 7.12
N ALA A 65 -14.39 -1.84 6.15
CA ALA A 65 -14.49 -2.97 5.22
C ALA A 65 -13.25 -3.11 4.33
N GLU A 66 -12.59 -2.01 3.91
CA GLU A 66 -11.32 -2.06 3.19
C GLU A 66 -10.20 -2.75 4.00
N VAL A 67 -10.06 -2.40 5.28
CA VAL A 67 -9.07 -3.05 6.16
C VAL A 67 -9.35 -4.54 6.28
N LYS A 68 -10.62 -4.92 6.50
CA LYS A 68 -11.02 -6.33 6.57
C LYS A 68 -10.74 -7.06 5.26
N PHE A 69 -10.98 -6.42 4.14
CA PHE A 69 -10.68 -6.93 2.81
C PHE A 69 -9.17 -7.18 2.64
N CYS A 70 -8.32 -6.21 2.97
CA CYS A 70 -6.87 -6.36 2.93
C CYS A 70 -6.39 -7.52 3.81
N ASN A 71 -6.91 -7.63 5.04
CA ASN A 71 -6.55 -8.73 5.95
C ASN A 71 -6.93 -10.11 5.37
N ARG A 72 -8.16 -10.27 4.82
CA ARG A 72 -8.57 -11.53 4.16
C ARG A 72 -7.70 -11.85 2.94
N GLY A 73 -7.38 -10.83 2.14
CA GLY A 73 -6.54 -10.93 0.96
C GLY A 73 -5.06 -11.17 1.25
N ARG A 74 -4.66 -11.19 2.54
CA ARG A 74 -3.24 -11.27 2.97
C ARG A 74 -2.39 -10.13 2.44
N VAL A 75 -2.99 -8.96 2.26
CA VAL A 75 -2.32 -7.74 1.82
C VAL A 75 -1.61 -7.12 3.02
N PRO A 76 -0.28 -6.91 2.96
CA PRO A 76 0.52 -6.54 4.13
C PRO A 76 0.33 -5.10 4.61
N GLY A 77 -0.22 -4.21 3.78
CA GLY A 77 -0.46 -2.82 4.18
C GLY A 77 -1.67 -2.18 3.54
N LEU A 78 -2.08 -1.03 4.06
CA LEU A 78 -3.08 -0.11 3.50
C LEU A 78 -2.65 1.32 3.83
N ILE A 79 -2.58 2.18 2.82
CA ILE A 79 -2.19 3.59 2.96
C ILE A 79 -3.44 4.46 2.77
N TRP A 80 -3.74 5.36 3.72
CA TRP A 80 -4.84 6.31 3.61
C TRP A 80 -4.61 7.54 4.50
N PRO A 81 -5.02 8.76 4.09
CA PRO A 81 -5.39 9.11 2.72
C PRO A 81 -4.16 9.54 1.90
N GLN A 82 -4.22 9.30 0.59
CA GLN A 82 -3.21 9.69 -0.38
C GLN A 82 -3.86 10.29 -1.64
N ILE A 83 -3.09 10.52 -2.71
CA ILE A 83 -3.60 11.12 -3.95
C ILE A 83 -4.82 10.36 -4.46
N ALA A 84 -4.69 9.04 -4.66
CA ALA A 84 -5.79 8.21 -5.16
C ALA A 84 -6.98 8.07 -4.18
N SER A 85 -6.80 8.49 -2.92
CA SER A 85 -7.89 8.58 -1.93
C SER A 85 -8.65 9.91 -2.01
N GLY A 86 -8.21 10.88 -2.82
CA GLY A 86 -8.78 12.23 -2.82
C GLY A 86 -8.56 12.99 -1.49
N TRP A 87 -7.38 12.86 -0.91
CA TRP A 87 -7.03 13.37 0.41
C TRP A 87 -7.34 14.86 0.61
N SER A 88 -7.26 15.67 -0.45
CA SER A 88 -7.51 17.11 -0.42
C SER A 88 -9.00 17.48 -0.29
N ASN A 89 -9.89 16.51 -0.48
CA ASN A 89 -11.34 16.69 -0.34
C ASN A 89 -11.87 16.39 1.07
N LEU A 90 -10.99 15.98 1.97
CA LEU A 90 -11.35 15.62 3.34
C LEU A 90 -11.23 16.83 4.28
N SER A 91 -12.24 17.07 5.07
CA SER A 91 -12.11 17.93 6.24
C SER A 91 -11.17 17.33 7.28
N GLU A 92 -10.66 18.16 8.20
CA GLU A 92 -9.82 17.67 9.29
C GLU A 92 -10.55 16.61 10.13
N ALA A 93 -11.83 16.82 10.45
CA ALA A 93 -12.64 15.87 11.20
C ALA A 93 -12.77 14.52 10.49
N GLU A 94 -13.00 14.51 9.17
CA GLU A 94 -13.05 13.29 8.37
C GLU A 94 -11.69 12.58 8.31
N ARG A 95 -10.58 13.32 8.22
CA ARG A 95 -9.25 12.73 8.26
C ARG A 95 -8.94 12.04 9.58
N LEU A 96 -9.28 12.67 10.69
CA LEU A 96 -9.05 12.12 12.03
C LEU A 96 -9.92 10.90 12.28
N SER A 97 -11.25 11.01 12.06
CA SER A 97 -12.19 9.90 12.27
C SER A 97 -11.94 8.72 11.34
N GLY A 98 -11.58 8.98 10.08
CA GLY A 98 -11.18 7.93 9.12
C GLY A 98 -9.92 7.20 9.55
N ALA A 99 -8.88 7.94 9.97
CA ALA A 99 -7.63 7.36 10.48
C ALA A 99 -7.89 6.50 11.72
N GLU A 100 -8.67 6.99 12.68
CA GLU A 100 -9.06 6.25 13.89
C GLU A 100 -9.79 4.94 13.55
N THR A 101 -10.73 5.00 12.60
CA THR A 101 -11.50 3.83 12.13
C THR A 101 -10.60 2.78 11.50
N LEU A 102 -9.69 3.19 10.60
CA LEU A 102 -8.76 2.28 9.93
C LEU A 102 -7.82 1.62 10.94
N ILE A 103 -7.24 2.40 11.85
CA ILE A 103 -6.31 1.91 12.87
C ILE A 103 -7.02 0.95 13.83
N ALA A 104 -8.19 1.33 14.35
CA ALA A 104 -8.97 0.47 15.25
C ALA A 104 -9.35 -0.86 14.58
N THR A 105 -9.74 -0.82 13.30
CA THR A 105 -10.09 -2.03 12.53
C THR A 105 -8.88 -2.89 12.22
N GLY A 106 -7.71 -2.27 11.99
CA GLY A 106 -6.44 -2.96 11.70
C GLY A 106 -5.79 -3.60 12.92
N LYS A 107 -6.23 -3.22 14.13
CA LYS A 107 -5.65 -3.69 15.39
C LYS A 107 -5.75 -5.21 15.53
N GLY A 108 -4.60 -5.84 15.75
CA GLY A 108 -4.51 -7.31 15.84
C GLY A 108 -4.53 -8.05 14.49
N GLY A 109 -4.75 -7.34 13.38
CA GLY A 109 -4.64 -7.88 12.03
C GLY A 109 -3.18 -7.88 11.52
N LYS A 110 -2.99 -8.50 10.35
CA LYS A 110 -1.67 -8.54 9.68
C LYS A 110 -1.41 -7.34 8.78
N THR A 111 -2.46 -6.67 8.30
CA THR A 111 -2.36 -5.48 7.46
C THR A 111 -1.85 -4.29 8.28
N SER A 112 -0.76 -3.69 7.86
CA SER A 112 -0.23 -2.44 8.43
C SER A 112 -1.09 -1.26 7.99
N ILE A 113 -1.42 -0.37 8.92
CA ILE A 113 -2.16 0.85 8.62
C ILE A 113 -1.20 2.03 8.56
N VAL A 114 -1.09 2.62 7.38
CA VAL A 114 -0.21 3.76 7.10
C VAL A 114 -1.06 5.01 6.89
N ILE A 115 -0.82 6.05 7.68
CA ILE A 115 -1.61 7.27 7.62
C ILE A 115 -0.89 8.37 6.85
N GLY A 116 -1.58 8.95 5.86
CA GLY A 116 -1.12 10.10 5.10
C GLY A 116 -1.24 11.39 5.93
N VAL A 117 -0.14 12.14 6.02
CA VAL A 117 -0.06 13.34 6.86
C VAL A 117 0.12 14.65 6.09
N GLN A 118 0.18 14.60 4.74
CA GLN A 118 0.25 15.78 3.88
C GLN A 118 -0.97 16.70 4.06
N THR A 119 -0.79 17.99 3.79
CA THR A 119 -1.84 19.02 3.95
C THR A 119 -1.99 19.88 2.71
N VAL A 120 -3.18 20.46 2.53
CA VAL A 120 -3.40 21.50 1.51
C VAL A 120 -2.66 22.77 1.94
N GLY A 121 -2.03 23.46 0.98
CA GLY A 121 -1.34 24.73 1.24
C GLY A 121 -0.04 24.60 2.04
N ASN A 122 0.57 23.42 2.10
CA ASN A 122 1.85 23.17 2.77
C ASN A 122 1.86 23.50 4.28
N ASP A 123 0.73 23.35 4.96
CA ASP A 123 0.63 23.59 6.41
C ASP A 123 1.41 22.53 7.20
N LEU A 124 2.69 22.84 7.46
CA LEU A 124 3.58 21.98 8.23
C LEU A 124 3.06 21.70 9.64
N ALA A 125 2.45 22.70 10.28
CA ALA A 125 1.95 22.54 11.65
C ALA A 125 0.79 21.52 11.68
N ALA A 126 -0.09 21.53 10.69
CA ALA A 126 -1.14 20.53 10.55
C ALA A 126 -0.56 19.15 10.20
N SER A 127 0.45 19.06 9.32
CA SER A 127 1.13 17.79 9.00
C SER A 127 1.74 17.15 10.25
N VAL A 128 2.39 17.95 11.10
CA VAL A 128 2.95 17.50 12.39
C VAL A 128 1.83 17.06 13.36
N ARG A 129 0.69 17.77 13.41
CA ARG A 129 -0.47 17.35 14.22
C ARG A 129 -1.01 16.01 13.77
N TYR A 130 -1.15 15.79 12.45
CA TYR A 130 -1.60 14.50 11.90
C TYR A 130 -0.61 13.37 12.20
N ALA A 131 0.70 13.62 12.11
CA ALA A 131 1.71 12.63 12.47
C ALA A 131 1.62 12.22 13.95
N LYS A 132 1.49 13.19 14.86
CA LYS A 132 1.31 12.94 16.30
C LYS A 132 -0.02 12.21 16.58
N HIS A 133 -1.09 12.57 15.89
CA HIS A 133 -2.38 11.89 16.02
C HIS A 133 -2.28 10.43 15.57
N ALA A 134 -1.67 10.17 14.41
CA ALA A 134 -1.44 8.81 13.90
C ALA A 134 -0.64 7.95 14.90
N ALA A 135 0.41 8.51 15.49
CA ALA A 135 1.20 7.82 16.52
C ALA A 135 0.39 7.54 17.78
N LYS A 136 -0.34 8.54 18.28
CA LYS A 136 -1.19 8.41 19.47
C LYS A 136 -2.28 7.35 19.32
N THR A 137 -2.85 7.24 18.12
CA THR A 137 -3.92 6.27 17.83
C THR A 137 -3.40 4.88 17.48
N GLY A 138 -2.10 4.73 17.21
CA GLY A 138 -1.44 3.44 17.01
C GLY A 138 -1.34 3.00 15.54
N ALA A 139 -1.11 3.95 14.62
CA ALA A 139 -0.75 3.64 13.24
C ALA A 139 0.57 2.85 13.19
N ASP A 140 0.76 2.04 12.15
CA ASP A 140 2.00 1.29 11.94
C ASP A 140 3.10 2.13 11.25
N ALA A 141 2.72 3.14 10.46
CA ALA A 141 3.61 4.09 9.80
C ALA A 141 2.86 5.35 9.35
N ILE A 142 3.61 6.35 8.93
CA ILE A 142 3.08 7.56 8.28
C ILE A 142 3.69 7.74 6.89
N VAL A 143 2.96 8.44 6.01
CA VAL A 143 3.43 8.81 4.68
C VAL A 143 3.10 10.27 4.40
N SER A 144 3.98 10.97 3.69
CA SER A 144 3.70 12.33 3.22
C SER A 144 4.13 12.53 1.78
N LEU A 145 3.34 13.35 1.07
CA LEU A 145 3.73 14.01 -0.17
C LEU A 145 4.73 15.12 0.15
N PRO A 146 5.61 15.50 -0.78
CA PRO A 146 6.40 16.72 -0.62
C PRO A 146 5.48 17.95 -0.62
N PRO A 147 5.90 19.05 0.01
CA PRO A 147 5.20 20.31 -0.09
C PRO A 147 5.24 20.82 -1.55
N ASP A 148 4.14 21.40 -2.01
CA ASP A 148 4.02 21.90 -3.38
C ASP A 148 5.02 23.02 -3.65
N LYS A 149 5.67 23.00 -4.83
CA LYS A 149 6.64 23.99 -5.31
C LYS A 149 7.82 24.29 -4.37
N ALA A 150 8.12 23.37 -3.45
CA ALA A 150 9.25 23.51 -2.54
C ALA A 150 10.56 23.17 -3.26
N ASP A 151 11.63 23.88 -2.89
CA ASP A 151 13.00 23.50 -3.24
C ASP A 151 13.50 22.34 -2.35
N ASP A 152 14.68 21.83 -2.65
CA ASP A 152 15.29 20.70 -1.93
C ASP A 152 15.47 20.97 -0.43
N GLN A 153 15.79 22.21 -0.05
CA GLN A 153 16.01 22.55 1.37
C GLN A 153 14.66 22.62 2.10
N ALA A 154 13.65 23.23 1.52
CA ALA A 154 12.31 23.28 2.08
C ALA A 154 11.69 21.87 2.21
N MET A 155 11.91 21.00 1.22
CA MET A 155 11.51 19.59 1.31
C MET A 155 12.24 18.85 2.45
N LEU A 156 13.54 19.06 2.58
CA LEU A 156 14.33 18.44 3.65
C LEU A 156 13.81 18.88 5.03
N ASP A 157 13.60 20.19 5.22
CA ASP A 157 13.13 20.73 6.51
C ASP A 157 11.71 20.24 6.83
N TYR A 158 10.84 20.17 5.84
CA TYR A 158 9.49 19.62 5.97
C TYR A 158 9.52 18.16 6.47
N TYR A 159 10.26 17.29 5.79
CA TYR A 159 10.31 15.88 6.17
C TYR A 159 11.06 15.65 7.51
N LYS A 160 12.05 16.48 7.82
CA LYS A 160 12.72 16.45 9.15
C LYS A 160 11.74 16.78 10.27
N ALA A 161 10.91 17.80 10.09
CA ALA A 161 9.91 18.18 11.08
C ALA A 161 8.86 17.06 11.29
N ILE A 162 8.39 16.42 10.21
CA ILE A 162 7.48 15.28 10.30
C ILE A 162 8.17 14.08 10.98
N GLY A 163 9.38 13.73 10.55
CA GLY A 163 10.14 12.61 11.11
C GLY A 163 10.52 12.79 12.58
N ALA A 164 10.69 14.04 13.05
CA ALA A 164 10.94 14.35 14.44
C ALA A 164 9.66 14.39 15.30
N ALA A 165 8.49 14.39 14.69
CA ALA A 165 7.21 14.50 15.40
C ALA A 165 6.78 13.19 16.08
N THR A 166 7.34 12.04 15.66
CA THR A 166 6.96 10.70 16.11
C THR A 166 8.05 9.68 15.78
N ASP A 167 8.05 8.55 16.50
CA ASP A 167 8.95 7.41 16.24
C ASP A 167 8.39 6.45 15.15
N LEU A 168 7.23 6.73 14.56
CA LEU A 168 6.67 5.91 13.50
C LEU A 168 7.57 5.90 12.26
N PRO A 169 7.69 4.75 11.57
CA PRO A 169 8.32 4.69 10.26
C PRO A 169 7.71 5.72 9.31
N LEU A 170 8.56 6.55 8.70
CA LEU A 170 8.16 7.54 7.70
C LEU A 170 8.39 6.98 6.29
N ILE A 171 7.34 7.01 5.48
CA ILE A 171 7.40 6.80 4.02
C ILE A 171 7.44 8.18 3.36
N VAL A 172 8.50 8.48 2.66
CA VAL A 172 8.60 9.68 1.82
C VAL A 172 8.03 9.35 0.45
N GLN A 173 7.04 10.09 -0.02
CA GLN A 173 6.60 9.97 -1.42
C GLN A 173 7.38 10.96 -2.27
N SER A 174 8.16 10.47 -3.22
CA SER A 174 8.82 11.33 -4.19
C SER A 174 7.88 11.68 -5.34
N GLN A 175 7.95 12.91 -5.78
CA GLN A 175 7.16 13.40 -6.92
C GLN A 175 7.92 14.45 -7.74
N GLY A 176 7.43 14.71 -8.94
CA GLY A 176 7.97 15.75 -9.82
C GLY A 176 9.43 15.45 -10.18
N ASN A 177 10.30 16.39 -9.86
CA ASN A 177 11.74 16.34 -10.12
C ASN A 177 12.58 16.07 -8.86
N MET A 178 12.00 15.53 -7.79
CA MET A 178 12.75 15.14 -6.58
C MET A 178 13.93 14.23 -6.96
N SER A 179 15.15 14.69 -6.71
CA SER A 179 16.37 14.03 -7.12
C SER A 179 16.70 12.81 -6.22
N VAL A 180 17.52 11.88 -6.74
CA VAL A 180 18.09 10.80 -5.92
C VAL A 180 18.96 11.38 -4.82
N ASP A 181 19.71 12.46 -5.08
CA ASP A 181 20.52 13.18 -4.09
C ASP A 181 19.68 13.61 -2.88
N LEU A 182 18.49 14.19 -3.13
CA LEU A 182 17.60 14.59 -2.05
C LEU A 182 17.08 13.38 -1.28
N ILE A 183 16.70 12.29 -1.95
CA ILE A 183 16.25 11.05 -1.29
C ILE A 183 17.33 10.49 -0.37
N VAL A 184 18.59 10.46 -0.82
CA VAL A 184 19.74 10.02 0.00
C VAL A 184 19.94 10.92 1.20
N ARG A 185 19.91 12.27 1.01
CA ARG A 185 20.01 13.24 2.11
C ARG A 185 18.89 13.07 3.13
N LEU A 186 17.67 12.82 2.69
CA LEU A 186 16.53 12.53 3.58
C LEU A 186 16.79 11.26 4.40
N ALA A 187 17.21 10.17 3.73
CA ALA A 187 17.52 8.90 4.40
C ALA A 187 18.69 8.99 5.40
N ASP A 188 19.65 9.87 5.15
CA ASP A 188 20.78 10.11 6.05
C ASP A 188 20.40 10.95 7.27
N GLN A 189 19.50 11.91 7.12
CA GLN A 189 19.19 12.90 8.15
C GLN A 189 17.90 12.61 8.94
N ILE A 190 17.07 11.66 8.48
CA ILE A 190 15.80 11.33 9.12
C ILE A 190 15.81 9.85 9.53
N PRO A 191 16.17 9.54 10.79
CA PRO A 191 16.27 8.15 11.27
C PRO A 191 14.97 7.33 11.15
N THR A 192 13.82 8.02 11.20
CA THR A 192 12.51 7.39 11.04
C THR A 192 12.14 7.12 9.57
N MET A 193 12.83 7.68 8.57
CA MET A 193 12.62 7.35 7.18
C MET A 193 13.02 5.90 6.91
N LYS A 194 12.06 5.06 6.57
CA LYS A 194 12.26 3.64 6.29
C LYS A 194 11.88 3.23 4.88
N CYS A 195 11.24 4.14 4.14
CA CYS A 195 10.79 3.85 2.78
C CYS A 195 10.71 5.13 1.95
N VAL A 196 10.97 4.98 0.66
CA VAL A 196 10.56 5.95 -0.37
C VAL A 196 9.55 5.29 -1.31
N LYS A 197 8.38 5.90 -1.48
CA LYS A 197 7.48 5.60 -2.60
C LYS A 197 7.93 6.45 -3.77
N ASP A 198 8.68 5.86 -4.71
CA ASP A 198 9.32 6.61 -5.79
C ASP A 198 8.40 6.75 -7.00
N GLU A 199 7.95 7.97 -7.26
CA GLU A 199 7.12 8.35 -8.40
C GLU A 199 7.70 9.52 -9.21
N ALA A 200 8.89 10.01 -8.84
CA ALA A 200 9.58 11.07 -9.56
C ALA A 200 10.27 10.51 -10.82
N GLY A 201 10.28 11.27 -11.90
CA GLY A 201 10.98 10.92 -13.13
C GLY A 201 10.66 9.52 -13.66
N ASP A 202 11.70 8.71 -13.89
CA ASP A 202 11.62 7.29 -14.24
C ASP A 202 12.08 6.41 -13.06
N PRO A 203 11.16 5.88 -12.25
CA PRO A 203 11.51 5.08 -11.07
C PRO A 203 12.31 3.82 -11.39
N LEU A 204 12.09 3.19 -12.54
CA LEU A 204 12.84 1.98 -12.94
C LEU A 204 14.32 2.27 -13.12
N ALA A 205 14.68 3.41 -13.70
CA ALA A 205 16.06 3.82 -13.87
C ALA A 205 16.74 4.21 -12.55
N ARG A 206 15.97 4.70 -11.58
CA ARG A 206 16.50 5.30 -10.33
C ARG A 206 16.71 4.31 -9.19
N ILE A 207 15.98 3.19 -9.18
CA ILE A 207 15.98 2.27 -8.04
C ILE A 207 17.37 1.75 -7.68
N SER A 208 18.16 1.37 -8.67
CA SER A 208 19.51 0.82 -8.43
C SER A 208 20.40 1.84 -7.74
N GLU A 209 20.33 3.11 -8.14
CA GLU A 209 21.10 4.19 -7.53
C GLU A 209 20.62 4.48 -6.10
N ILE A 210 19.30 4.57 -5.88
CA ILE A 210 18.73 4.79 -4.55
C ILE A 210 19.21 3.68 -3.60
N ARG A 211 19.07 2.41 -3.99
CA ARG A 211 19.48 1.27 -3.18
C ARG A 211 20.97 1.26 -2.87
N ALA A 212 21.81 1.44 -3.89
CA ALA A 212 23.26 1.46 -3.73
C ALA A 212 23.70 2.58 -2.75
N ARG A 213 23.20 3.79 -2.97
CA ARG A 213 23.60 4.97 -2.17
C ARG A 213 23.04 4.96 -0.76
N THR A 214 21.84 4.42 -0.56
CA THR A 214 21.28 4.23 0.78
C THR A 214 21.73 2.92 1.46
N LYS A 215 22.49 2.08 0.76
CA LYS A 215 22.95 0.76 1.24
C LYS A 215 21.78 -0.10 1.73
N ASP A 216 20.68 -0.09 0.98
CA ASP A 216 19.42 -0.78 1.30
C ASP A 216 18.83 -0.46 2.70
N ARG A 217 19.19 0.69 3.29
CA ARG A 217 18.65 1.11 4.61
C ARG A 217 17.19 1.52 4.56
N ILE A 218 16.70 1.87 3.37
CA ILE A 218 15.29 2.20 3.12
C ILE A 218 14.71 1.28 2.05
N ALA A 219 13.46 0.93 2.20
CA ALA A 219 12.70 0.24 1.16
C ALA A 219 12.37 1.20 0.01
N VAL A 220 12.30 0.67 -1.23
CA VAL A 220 11.80 1.43 -2.38
C VAL A 220 10.48 0.83 -2.82
N PHE A 221 9.41 1.63 -2.79
CA PHE A 221 8.09 1.26 -3.23
C PHE A 221 7.78 1.86 -4.60
N ALA A 222 7.11 1.09 -5.44
CA ALA A 222 6.57 1.54 -6.71
C ALA A 222 5.18 2.17 -6.55
N GLY A 223 4.92 3.20 -7.34
CA GLY A 223 3.61 3.83 -7.48
C GLY A 223 3.07 3.73 -8.91
N LYS A 224 2.51 4.82 -9.44
CA LYS A 224 2.05 4.94 -10.85
C LYS A 224 1.11 3.82 -11.32
N GLY A 225 0.30 3.27 -10.40
CA GLY A 225 -0.69 2.24 -10.73
C GLY A 225 -0.11 0.84 -10.97
N VAL A 226 1.17 0.62 -10.63
CA VAL A 226 1.82 -0.71 -10.68
C VAL A 226 1.74 -1.38 -12.07
N ARG A 227 1.80 -0.58 -13.13
CA ARG A 227 1.68 -1.09 -14.52
C ARG A 227 2.91 -1.88 -14.97
N THR A 228 4.05 -1.63 -14.36
CA THR A 228 5.36 -2.24 -14.65
C THR A 228 5.82 -3.19 -13.56
N MET A 229 4.87 -3.78 -12.80
CA MET A 229 5.15 -4.58 -11.60
C MET A 229 6.17 -5.69 -11.84
N LEU A 230 6.17 -6.34 -13.00
CA LEU A 230 7.13 -7.43 -13.26
C LEU A 230 8.56 -6.91 -13.42
N ASP A 231 8.74 -5.76 -14.07
CA ASP A 231 10.05 -5.11 -14.16
C ASP A 231 10.48 -4.58 -12.79
N GLU A 232 9.54 -4.00 -12.04
CA GLU A 232 9.76 -3.52 -10.68
C GLU A 232 10.18 -4.65 -9.73
N LEU A 233 9.52 -5.81 -9.80
CA LEU A 233 9.91 -7.02 -9.06
C LEU A 233 11.30 -7.50 -9.47
N ASN A 234 11.60 -7.50 -10.78
CA ASN A 234 12.90 -7.91 -11.31
C ASN A 234 14.04 -6.98 -10.85
N LEU A 235 13.76 -5.68 -10.73
CA LEU A 235 14.70 -4.67 -10.23
C LEU A 235 14.83 -4.63 -8.71
N GLY A 236 13.96 -5.37 -7.98
CA GLY A 236 14.03 -5.50 -6.54
C GLY A 236 13.34 -4.38 -5.77
N PHE A 237 12.25 -3.80 -6.32
CA PHE A 237 11.34 -2.99 -5.52
C PHE A 237 10.80 -3.80 -4.35
N ALA A 238 10.77 -3.19 -3.18
CA ALA A 238 10.32 -3.86 -1.96
C ALA A 238 8.80 -3.87 -1.81
N GLY A 239 8.10 -2.92 -2.44
CA GLY A 239 6.66 -2.81 -2.31
C GLY A 239 5.99 -2.05 -3.45
N PHE A 240 4.66 -2.13 -3.46
CA PHE A 240 3.82 -1.65 -4.56
C PHE A 240 2.55 -1.00 -4.02
N CYS A 241 2.13 0.11 -4.64
CA CYS A 241 1.01 0.92 -4.20
C CYS A 241 -0.09 1.01 -5.28
N PRO A 242 -0.84 -0.07 -5.58
CA PRO A 242 -2.00 -0.03 -6.46
C PRO A 242 -3.23 0.59 -5.76
N THR A 243 -4.36 0.63 -6.46
CA THR A 243 -5.68 0.76 -5.82
C THR A 243 -6.09 -0.56 -5.15
N PRO A 244 -6.96 -0.55 -4.11
CA PRO A 244 -7.18 -1.73 -3.26
C PRO A 244 -7.95 -2.86 -3.92
N GLY A 245 -8.81 -2.58 -4.89
CA GLY A 245 -9.78 -3.55 -5.42
C GLY A 245 -9.21 -4.85 -5.99
N LEU A 246 -7.94 -4.87 -6.41
CA LEU A 246 -7.21 -6.04 -6.92
C LEU A 246 -5.94 -6.33 -6.09
N ALA A 247 -5.81 -5.75 -4.90
CA ALA A 247 -4.60 -5.84 -4.10
C ALA A 247 -4.22 -7.27 -3.69
N ASP A 248 -5.20 -8.13 -3.43
CA ASP A 248 -4.98 -9.54 -3.14
C ASP A 248 -4.41 -10.32 -4.33
N LEU A 249 -4.80 -9.98 -5.57
CA LEU A 249 -4.26 -10.57 -6.79
C LEU A 249 -2.85 -10.04 -7.10
N PHE A 250 -2.61 -8.75 -6.92
CA PHE A 250 -1.26 -8.18 -6.99
C PHE A 250 -0.34 -8.81 -5.93
N GLN A 251 -0.83 -9.03 -4.70
CA GLN A 251 -0.06 -9.73 -3.68
C GLN A 251 0.22 -11.18 -4.09
N ALA A 252 -0.76 -11.88 -4.69
CA ALA A 252 -0.54 -13.21 -5.23
C ALA A 252 0.53 -13.22 -6.33
N THR A 253 0.56 -12.19 -7.20
CA THR A 253 1.60 -12.03 -8.22
C THR A 253 3.00 -11.91 -7.59
N ALA A 254 3.13 -11.05 -6.55
CA ALA A 254 4.40 -10.88 -5.84
C ALA A 254 4.84 -12.17 -5.13
N ASP A 255 3.91 -12.87 -4.46
CA ASP A 255 4.18 -14.14 -3.78
C ASP A 255 4.69 -15.21 -4.77
N LEU A 256 4.05 -15.33 -5.94
CA LEU A 256 4.47 -16.25 -7.01
C LEU A 256 5.86 -15.88 -7.54
N TRP A 257 6.12 -14.59 -7.74
CA TRP A 257 7.43 -14.12 -8.19
C TRP A 257 8.54 -14.44 -7.20
N ASP A 258 8.33 -14.16 -5.92
CA ASP A 258 9.29 -14.42 -4.84
C ASP A 258 9.53 -15.93 -4.63
N ALA A 259 8.51 -16.76 -4.88
CA ALA A 259 8.63 -18.23 -4.87
C ALA A 259 9.32 -18.81 -6.11
N GLY A 260 9.70 -17.99 -7.11
CA GLY A 260 10.32 -18.42 -8.35
C GLY A 260 9.35 -18.89 -9.44
N HIS A 261 8.05 -18.86 -9.19
CA HIS A 261 6.97 -19.21 -10.14
C HIS A 261 6.70 -18.07 -11.13
N LYS A 262 7.74 -17.71 -11.91
CA LYS A 262 7.71 -16.53 -12.78
C LYS A 262 6.63 -16.57 -13.87
N ARG A 263 6.34 -17.74 -14.41
CA ARG A 263 5.31 -17.93 -15.44
C ARG A 263 3.93 -17.67 -14.87
N GLU A 264 3.63 -18.26 -13.72
CA GLU A 264 2.34 -18.07 -13.03
C GLU A 264 2.16 -16.63 -12.57
N ALA A 265 3.25 -15.96 -12.14
CA ALA A 265 3.24 -14.53 -11.82
C ALA A 265 2.90 -13.68 -13.05
N PHE A 266 3.49 -13.99 -14.21
CA PHE A 266 3.22 -13.32 -15.48
C PHE A 266 1.75 -13.51 -15.89
N ASP A 267 1.23 -14.74 -15.81
CA ASP A 267 -0.15 -15.07 -16.17
C ASP A 267 -1.15 -14.34 -15.25
N MET A 268 -0.88 -14.29 -13.94
CA MET A 268 -1.71 -13.56 -12.97
C MET A 268 -1.69 -12.07 -13.27
N PHE A 269 -0.51 -11.50 -13.49
CA PHE A 269 -0.39 -10.08 -13.82
C PHE A 269 -1.12 -9.72 -15.12
N GLY A 270 -1.03 -10.57 -16.15
CA GLY A 270 -1.74 -10.41 -17.41
C GLY A 270 -3.27 -10.33 -17.22
N ARG A 271 -3.84 -11.17 -16.35
CA ARG A 271 -5.28 -11.14 -15.99
C ARG A 271 -5.65 -9.83 -15.31
N ILE A 272 -4.85 -9.37 -14.36
CA ILE A 272 -5.07 -8.09 -13.68
C ILE A 272 -5.06 -6.94 -14.69
N GLN A 273 -4.05 -6.90 -15.58
CA GLN A 273 -3.94 -5.85 -16.58
C GLN A 273 -5.11 -5.90 -17.57
N GLY A 274 -5.48 -7.08 -18.07
CA GLY A 274 -6.64 -7.24 -18.96
C GLY A 274 -7.94 -6.74 -18.33
N PHE A 275 -8.18 -7.07 -17.05
CA PHE A 275 -9.36 -6.56 -16.33
C PHE A 275 -9.31 -5.05 -16.13
N SER A 276 -8.12 -4.50 -15.81
CA SER A 276 -7.94 -3.07 -15.54
C SER A 276 -8.17 -2.18 -16.79
N THR A 277 -8.17 -2.76 -18.00
CA THR A 277 -8.50 -2.02 -19.25
C THR A 277 -10.00 -1.84 -19.45
N ILE A 278 -10.86 -2.52 -18.69
CA ILE A 278 -12.31 -2.38 -18.81
C ILE A 278 -12.74 -1.01 -18.27
N PRO A 279 -13.40 -0.16 -19.07
CA PRO A 279 -13.85 1.16 -18.62
C PRO A 279 -14.74 1.06 -17.38
N GLY A 280 -14.49 1.90 -16.38
CA GLY A 280 -15.23 1.93 -15.12
C GLY A 280 -14.88 0.80 -14.13
N SER A 281 -14.01 -0.15 -14.50
CA SER A 281 -13.62 -1.24 -13.59
C SER A 281 -12.97 -0.71 -12.32
N GLY A 282 -12.07 0.24 -12.41
CA GLY A 282 -11.36 0.84 -11.27
C GLY A 282 -12.30 1.53 -10.28
N ALA A 283 -13.31 2.24 -10.77
CA ALA A 283 -14.30 2.92 -9.93
C ALA A 283 -15.30 1.95 -9.27
N TYR A 284 -15.59 0.82 -9.91
CA TYR A 284 -16.65 -0.10 -9.47
C TYR A 284 -16.15 -1.35 -8.75
N ILE A 285 -14.87 -1.67 -8.83
CA ILE A 285 -14.31 -2.94 -8.33
C ILE A 285 -14.60 -3.16 -6.84
N MET A 286 -14.52 -2.15 -6.00
CA MET A 286 -14.78 -2.30 -4.56
C MET A 286 -16.26 -2.64 -4.28
N VAL A 287 -17.18 -2.12 -5.07
CA VAL A 287 -18.60 -2.49 -5.03
C VAL A 287 -18.79 -3.90 -5.58
N ALA A 288 -18.20 -4.23 -6.73
CA ALA A 288 -18.27 -5.55 -7.33
C ALA A 288 -17.73 -6.65 -6.41
N ARG A 289 -16.70 -6.32 -5.60
CA ARG A 289 -16.11 -7.20 -4.56
C ARG A 289 -16.93 -7.22 -3.25
N GLY A 290 -18.03 -6.50 -3.15
CA GLY A 290 -18.86 -6.43 -1.94
C GLY A 290 -18.19 -5.73 -0.74
N VAL A 291 -17.16 -4.92 -1.01
CA VAL A 291 -16.47 -4.13 0.03
C VAL A 291 -17.19 -2.81 0.27
N PHE A 292 -17.62 -2.16 -0.81
CA PHE A 292 -18.44 -0.95 -0.75
C PHE A 292 -19.90 -1.25 -1.09
N LYS A 293 -20.78 -0.37 -0.61
CA LYS A 293 -22.22 -0.42 -0.93
C LYS A 293 -22.48 0.08 -2.36
N GLU A 294 -23.54 -0.43 -3.01
CA GLU A 294 -23.96 0.10 -4.34
C GLU A 294 -24.30 1.61 -4.30
N SER A 295 -24.69 2.11 -3.14
CA SER A 295 -25.01 3.52 -2.92
C SER A 295 -23.80 4.40 -2.62
N THR A 296 -22.58 3.81 -2.51
CA THR A 296 -21.36 4.57 -2.25
C THR A 296 -21.09 5.56 -3.36
N ILE A 297 -20.79 6.79 -2.99
CA ILE A 297 -20.35 7.84 -3.92
C ILE A 297 -18.90 8.23 -3.65
N SER A 298 -18.27 8.89 -4.62
CA SER A 298 -16.96 9.51 -4.47
C SER A 298 -17.08 11.02 -4.69
N ARG A 299 -16.27 11.80 -3.98
CA ARG A 299 -16.16 13.24 -4.22
C ARG A 299 -15.21 13.52 -5.39
N PRO A 300 -15.50 14.50 -6.24
CA PRO A 300 -14.56 14.98 -7.26
C PRO A 300 -13.24 15.42 -6.61
N THR A 301 -12.10 14.97 -7.16
CA THR A 301 -10.78 15.40 -6.66
C THR A 301 -10.24 16.49 -7.57
N PRO A 302 -10.06 17.73 -7.08
CA PRO A 302 -9.46 18.81 -7.86
C PRO A 302 -8.07 18.41 -8.37
N GLY A 303 -7.80 18.64 -9.65
CA GLY A 303 -6.49 18.36 -10.27
C GLY A 303 -6.22 16.89 -10.64
N MET A 304 -7.05 15.96 -10.25
CA MET A 304 -7.08 14.61 -10.80
C MET A 304 -8.10 14.60 -11.93
N GLY A 305 -7.67 14.29 -13.16
CA GLY A 305 -8.51 14.30 -14.35
C GLY A 305 -9.90 13.73 -14.11
N GLY A 306 -10.90 14.33 -14.74
CA GLY A 306 -12.32 14.25 -14.44
C GLY A 306 -12.82 12.91 -13.92
N HIS A 307 -13.82 12.98 -13.05
CA HIS A 307 -14.56 11.79 -12.64
C HIS A 307 -15.00 11.00 -13.88
N GLU A 308 -14.52 9.77 -14.00
CA GLU A 308 -15.25 8.83 -14.84
C GLU A 308 -16.69 8.75 -14.29
N PRO A 309 -17.70 8.95 -15.13
CA PRO A 309 -19.07 8.76 -14.69
C PRO A 309 -19.24 7.34 -14.14
N PRO A 310 -20.12 7.14 -13.15
CA PRO A 310 -20.40 5.79 -12.67
C PRO A 310 -20.75 4.87 -13.85
N PRO A 311 -20.23 3.63 -13.88
CA PRO A 311 -20.50 2.72 -14.98
C PRO A 311 -22.01 2.46 -15.09
N SER A 312 -22.49 2.41 -16.33
CA SER A 312 -23.89 2.07 -16.64
C SER A 312 -24.26 0.66 -16.13
N PRO A 313 -25.54 0.32 -15.99
CA PRO A 313 -25.96 -1.02 -15.60
C PRO A 313 -25.35 -2.13 -16.46
N ALA A 314 -25.24 -1.93 -17.77
CA ALA A 314 -24.61 -2.87 -18.68
C ALA A 314 -23.11 -3.03 -18.43
N GLN A 315 -22.39 -1.93 -18.19
CA GLN A 315 -20.98 -1.96 -17.82
C GLN A 315 -20.75 -2.64 -16.46
N LYS A 316 -21.58 -2.37 -15.46
CA LYS A 316 -21.53 -3.06 -14.15
C LYS A 316 -21.72 -4.57 -14.31
N ALA A 317 -22.70 -5.00 -15.13
CA ALA A 317 -22.93 -6.41 -15.40
C ALA A 317 -21.72 -7.06 -16.08
N PHE A 318 -21.13 -6.40 -17.08
CA PHE A 318 -19.93 -6.88 -17.77
C PHE A 318 -18.71 -6.97 -16.86
N ILE A 319 -18.49 -5.96 -16.02
CA ILE A 319 -17.40 -5.97 -15.01
C ILE A 319 -17.55 -7.17 -14.06
N ARG A 320 -18.77 -7.40 -13.52
CA ARG A 320 -19.04 -8.54 -12.63
C ARG A 320 -18.83 -9.87 -13.33
N GLN A 321 -19.37 -10.03 -14.54
CA GLN A 321 -19.20 -11.24 -15.33
C GLN A 321 -17.72 -11.54 -15.61
N THR A 322 -16.96 -10.54 -16.03
CA THR A 322 -15.52 -10.70 -16.31
C THR A 322 -14.74 -11.03 -15.04
N MET A 323 -15.06 -10.36 -13.93
CA MET A 323 -14.47 -10.67 -12.63
C MET A 323 -14.74 -12.12 -12.22
N ASP A 324 -16.01 -12.59 -12.32
CA ASP A 324 -16.39 -13.95 -11.94
C ASP A 324 -15.74 -15.02 -12.82
N GLN A 325 -15.62 -14.78 -14.12
CA GLN A 325 -15.04 -15.73 -15.05
C GLN A 325 -13.51 -15.82 -14.98
N PHE A 326 -12.82 -14.68 -14.83
CA PHE A 326 -11.37 -14.61 -15.06
C PHE A 326 -10.54 -14.32 -13.82
N LEU A 327 -11.13 -13.71 -12.78
CA LEU A 327 -10.39 -13.34 -11.58
C LEU A 327 -10.80 -14.14 -10.34
N LYS A 328 -12.08 -14.44 -10.17
CA LYS A 328 -12.63 -15.08 -8.98
C LYS A 328 -11.90 -16.36 -8.53
N PRO A 329 -11.45 -17.26 -9.42
CA PRO A 329 -10.70 -18.45 -9.01
C PRO A 329 -9.37 -18.17 -8.31
N TYR A 330 -8.85 -16.94 -8.42
CA TYR A 330 -7.55 -16.50 -7.89
C TYR A 330 -7.69 -15.52 -6.72
N MET A 331 -8.90 -15.04 -6.45
CA MET A 331 -9.18 -14.08 -5.37
C MET A 331 -8.99 -14.73 -4.00
N ARG A 332 -8.41 -13.96 -3.07
CA ARG A 332 -8.20 -14.38 -1.67
C ARG A 332 -9.18 -13.70 -0.72
N ALA A 333 -9.88 -12.63 -1.17
CA ALA A 333 -10.80 -11.83 -0.36
C ALA A 333 -12.12 -11.52 -1.10
#